data_d912319e290105a821ea8f929de18449
#
_entry.id   d912319e290105a821ea8f929de18449
#
_cell.length_a   1.000
_cell.length_b   1.000
_cell.length_c   1.000
_cell.angle_alpha   90.00
_cell.angle_beta   90.00
_cell.angle_gamma   90.00
#
_symmetry.space_group_name_H-M   'P 1'
#
loop_
_entity.id
_entity.type
_entity.pdbx_description
1 polymer ?
#
loop_
_entity_poly.entity_id
_entity_poly.type
_entity_poly.pdbx_seq_one_letter_code
_entity_poly.pdbx_strand_id
1 'polypeptide(L)'
;MRALRELRDSAVDDAAAVLRAAESALTEAERAHAEAERAFAQSDRRLKEAPRPVGTLSASDLQHFDAYRDRLRAEREDAKEAVDTRQEAVRAALDERERTRGALARARAEAKAIERHEAEWRAGLRRKAAKREEDEADDRPR
;
A
#
# COMPACT_ATOMS: atom_id res chain seq x y z
N MET A 1 15.93 -28.03 -11.64
CA MET A 1 16.38 -26.61 -11.65
C MET A 1 15.43 -25.71 -12.41
N ARG A 2 15.04 -26.04 -13.67
CA ARG A 2 14.12 -25.20 -14.47
C ARG A 2 12.76 -24.93 -13.78
N ALA A 3 12.08 -25.97 -13.29
CA ALA A 3 10.82 -25.85 -12.59
C ALA A 3 10.89 -24.98 -11.32
N LEU A 4 12.01 -25.03 -10.58
CA LEU A 4 12.23 -24.23 -9.38
C LEU A 4 12.41 -22.75 -9.73
N ARG A 5 13.07 -22.44 -10.83
CA ARG A 5 13.20 -21.08 -11.34
C ARG A 5 11.85 -20.53 -11.77
N GLU A 6 11.10 -21.28 -12.59
CA GLU A 6 9.75 -20.88 -13.03
C GLU A 6 8.82 -20.61 -11.83
N LEU A 7 8.89 -21.42 -10.77
CA LEU A 7 8.13 -21.20 -9.54
C LEU A 7 8.52 -19.89 -8.82
N ARG A 8 9.82 -19.57 -8.80
CA ARG A 8 10.31 -18.36 -8.13
C ARG A 8 10.03 -17.08 -8.95
N ASP A 9 10.13 -17.18 -10.25
CA ASP A 9 9.75 -16.08 -11.15
C ASP A 9 8.25 -15.76 -10.99
N SER A 10 7.39 -16.79 -10.94
CA SER A 10 5.96 -16.63 -10.63
C SER A 10 5.73 -15.98 -9.26
N ALA A 11 6.46 -16.38 -8.22
CA ALA A 11 6.35 -15.79 -6.89
C ALA A 11 6.74 -14.29 -6.86
N VAL A 12 7.71 -13.89 -7.67
CA VAL A 12 8.08 -12.46 -7.83
C VAL A 12 6.97 -11.70 -8.54
N ASP A 13 6.38 -12.26 -9.60
CA ASP A 13 5.29 -11.63 -10.34
C ASP A 13 4.04 -11.49 -9.47
N ASP A 14 3.68 -12.51 -8.69
CA ASP A 14 2.58 -12.49 -7.74
C ASP A 14 2.80 -11.40 -6.66
N ALA A 15 3.99 -11.35 -6.06
CA ALA A 15 4.32 -10.33 -5.07
C ALA A 15 4.30 -8.92 -5.67
N ALA A 16 4.72 -8.74 -6.92
CA ALA A 16 4.64 -7.48 -7.62
C ALA A 16 3.18 -7.06 -7.91
N ALA A 17 2.31 -8.01 -8.23
CA ALA A 17 0.89 -7.75 -8.42
C ALA A 17 0.22 -7.31 -7.11
N VAL A 18 0.53 -7.97 -5.99
CA VAL A 18 0.03 -7.60 -4.66
C VAL A 18 0.51 -6.20 -4.25
N LEU A 19 1.77 -5.85 -4.51
CA LEU A 19 2.27 -4.50 -4.25
C LEU A 19 1.52 -3.44 -5.06
N ARG A 20 1.29 -3.66 -6.36
CA ARG A 20 0.50 -2.72 -7.19
C ARG A 20 -0.92 -2.54 -6.66
N ALA A 21 -1.56 -3.60 -6.19
CA ALA A 21 -2.88 -3.51 -5.57
C ALA A 21 -2.85 -2.69 -4.27
N ALA A 22 -1.83 -2.86 -3.42
CA ALA A 22 -1.66 -2.08 -2.21
C ALA A 22 -1.37 -0.59 -2.50
N GLU A 23 -0.61 -0.28 -3.54
CA GLU A 23 -0.36 1.10 -4.00
C GLU A 23 -1.65 1.76 -4.51
N SER A 24 -2.48 1.03 -5.26
CA SER A 24 -3.79 1.52 -5.69
C SER A 24 -4.72 1.79 -4.51
N ALA A 25 -4.78 0.86 -3.55
CA ALA A 25 -5.58 1.03 -2.33
C ALA A 25 -5.14 2.24 -1.50
N LEU A 26 -3.83 2.50 -1.40
CA LEU A 26 -3.31 3.70 -0.75
C LEU A 26 -3.78 4.97 -1.46
N THR A 27 -3.67 5.03 -2.78
CA THR A 27 -4.11 6.18 -3.57
C THR A 27 -5.61 6.45 -3.39
N GLU A 28 -6.43 5.40 -3.32
CA GLU A 28 -7.86 5.52 -3.06
C GLU A 28 -8.15 6.02 -1.63
N ALA A 29 -7.43 5.51 -0.64
CA ALA A 29 -7.56 5.95 0.75
C ALA A 29 -7.18 7.43 0.92
N GLU A 30 -6.07 7.88 0.29
CA GLU A 30 -5.63 9.27 0.30
C GLU A 30 -6.66 10.19 -0.37
N ARG A 31 -7.25 9.77 -1.48
CA ARG A 31 -8.33 10.51 -2.16
C ARG A 31 -9.55 10.65 -1.26
N ALA A 32 -10.00 9.55 -0.65
CA ALA A 32 -11.14 9.55 0.25
C ALA A 32 -10.89 10.43 1.50
N HIS A 33 -9.67 10.45 2.02
CA HIS A 33 -9.28 11.34 3.12
C HIS A 33 -9.36 12.81 2.69
N ALA A 34 -8.80 13.17 1.54
CA ALA A 34 -8.87 14.54 1.01
C ALA A 34 -10.31 15.02 0.73
N GLU A 35 -11.21 14.11 0.35
CA GLU A 35 -12.63 14.40 0.19
C GLU A 35 -13.30 14.67 1.55
N ALA A 36 -13.00 13.87 2.56
CA ALA A 36 -13.50 14.07 3.91
C ALA A 36 -13.00 15.39 4.52
N GLU A 37 -11.75 15.77 4.32
CA GLU A 37 -11.20 17.06 4.75
C GLU A 37 -11.93 18.24 4.10
N ARG A 38 -12.26 18.13 2.80
CA ARG A 38 -13.06 19.16 2.09
C ARG A 38 -14.47 19.26 2.65
N ALA A 39 -15.11 18.13 2.92
CA ALA A 39 -16.44 18.09 3.54
C ALA A 39 -16.43 18.69 4.93
N PHE A 40 -15.42 18.38 5.74
CA PHE A 40 -15.25 19.00 7.06
C PHE A 40 -15.04 20.51 6.97
N ALA A 41 -14.17 20.99 6.08
CA ALA A 41 -13.94 22.40 5.87
C ALA A 41 -15.22 23.14 5.42
N GLN A 42 -16.04 22.49 4.61
CA GLN A 42 -17.34 23.04 4.19
C GLN A 42 -18.34 23.12 5.35
N SER A 43 -18.46 22.08 6.15
CA SER A 43 -19.37 22.05 7.31
C SER A 43 -18.95 23.07 8.38
N ASP A 44 -17.65 23.19 8.63
CA ASP A 44 -17.08 24.18 9.55
C ASP A 44 -17.35 25.63 9.08
N ARG A 45 -17.20 25.89 7.77
CA ARG A 45 -17.55 27.18 7.17
C ARG A 45 -19.04 27.49 7.33
N ARG A 46 -19.91 26.52 7.01
CA ARG A 46 -21.38 26.69 7.18
C ARG A 46 -21.75 27.02 8.62
N LEU A 47 -21.13 26.40 9.59
CA LEU A 47 -21.36 26.69 11.01
C LEU A 47 -20.86 28.10 11.39
N LYS A 48 -19.72 28.54 10.88
CA LYS A 48 -19.15 29.87 11.14
C LYS A 48 -19.96 30.98 10.48
N GLU A 49 -20.46 30.74 9.28
CA GLU A 49 -21.27 31.70 8.51
C GLU A 49 -22.75 31.62 8.86
N ALA A 50 -23.14 30.70 9.75
CA ALA A 50 -24.56 30.62 10.17
C ALA A 50 -25.05 31.95 10.73
N PRO A 51 -26.25 32.41 10.32
CA PRO A 51 -26.80 33.67 10.77
C PRO A 51 -26.78 33.78 12.29
N ARG A 52 -26.57 34.97 12.79
CA ARG A 52 -26.74 35.27 14.21
C ARG A 52 -28.04 36.01 14.41
N PRO A 53 -28.78 35.73 15.48
CA PRO A 53 -30.01 36.46 15.75
C PRO A 53 -29.70 37.97 15.95
N VAL A 54 -30.41 38.80 15.23
CA VAL A 54 -30.27 40.25 15.33
C VAL A 54 -31.64 40.83 15.66
N GLY A 55 -31.70 41.68 16.68
CA GLY A 55 -32.93 42.33 17.11
C GLY A 55 -33.77 41.52 18.10
N THR A 56 -35.03 41.91 18.29
CA THR A 56 -35.97 41.25 19.20
C THR A 56 -36.64 40.09 18.47
N LEU A 57 -36.30 38.86 18.88
CA LEU A 57 -36.89 37.64 18.32
C LEU A 57 -37.95 37.07 19.24
N SER A 58 -38.95 36.37 18.65
CA SER A 58 -39.91 35.58 19.42
C SER A 58 -39.21 34.35 20.03
N ALA A 59 -39.76 33.74 21.08
CA ALA A 59 -39.26 32.53 21.65
C ALA A 59 -39.21 31.36 20.65
N SER A 60 -40.21 31.33 19.72
CA SER A 60 -40.27 30.34 18.65
C SER A 60 -39.11 30.50 17.67
N ASP A 61 -38.78 31.73 17.27
CA ASP A 61 -37.70 32.03 16.33
C ASP A 61 -36.34 31.64 16.94
N LEU A 62 -36.14 31.91 18.22
CA LEU A 62 -34.95 31.50 18.95
C LEU A 62 -34.79 29.98 18.99
N GLN A 63 -35.88 29.21 19.26
CA GLN A 63 -35.84 27.75 19.25
C GLN A 63 -35.52 27.22 17.86
N HIS A 64 -36.06 27.75 16.79
CA HIS A 64 -35.73 27.32 15.43
C HIS A 64 -34.28 27.62 15.08
N PHE A 65 -33.76 28.75 15.51
CA PHE A 65 -32.40 29.17 15.30
C PHE A 65 -31.40 28.22 16.04
N ASP A 66 -31.68 27.92 17.30
CA ASP A 66 -30.84 27.01 18.10
C ASP A 66 -30.84 25.60 17.51
N ALA A 67 -32.03 25.10 17.13
CA ALA A 67 -32.17 23.81 16.47
C ALA A 67 -31.39 23.74 15.12
N TYR A 68 -31.38 24.84 14.37
CA TYR A 68 -30.58 24.95 13.14
C TYR A 68 -29.08 24.89 13.43
N ARG A 69 -28.60 25.65 14.41
CA ARG A 69 -27.17 25.64 14.80
C ARG A 69 -26.73 24.31 15.36
N ASP A 70 -27.57 23.62 16.11
CA ASP A 70 -27.27 22.30 16.66
C ASP A 70 -27.16 21.26 15.55
N ARG A 71 -27.99 21.34 14.50
CA ARG A 71 -27.79 20.50 13.30
C ARG A 71 -26.45 20.75 12.60
N LEU A 72 -26.08 22.03 12.43
CA LEU A 72 -24.79 22.37 11.82
C LEU A 72 -23.59 21.90 12.67
N ARG A 73 -23.72 21.92 14.00
CA ARG A 73 -22.70 21.36 14.90
C ARG A 73 -22.60 19.84 14.73
N ALA A 74 -23.74 19.15 14.69
CA ALA A 74 -23.76 17.71 14.47
C ALA A 74 -23.13 17.34 13.10
N GLU A 75 -23.54 18.02 12.02
CA GLU A 75 -22.95 17.82 10.68
C GLU A 75 -21.43 18.02 10.69
N ARG A 76 -20.93 19.01 11.43
CA ARG A 76 -19.49 19.26 11.55
C ARG A 76 -18.78 18.15 12.34
N GLU A 77 -19.36 17.68 13.45
CA GLU A 77 -18.77 16.59 14.22
C GLU A 77 -18.76 15.27 13.44
N ASP A 78 -19.84 14.95 12.71
CA ASP A 78 -19.90 13.78 11.81
C ASP A 78 -18.82 13.87 10.71
N ALA A 79 -18.64 15.04 10.13
CA ALA A 79 -17.61 15.27 9.12
C ALA A 79 -16.19 15.14 9.70
N LYS A 80 -15.97 15.57 10.95
CA LYS A 80 -14.71 15.41 11.65
C LYS A 80 -14.39 13.93 11.93
N GLU A 81 -15.38 13.18 12.41
CA GLU A 81 -15.25 11.74 12.63
C GLU A 81 -14.91 11.00 11.32
N ALA A 82 -15.54 11.43 10.21
CA ALA A 82 -15.21 10.89 8.90
C ALA A 82 -13.74 11.16 8.51
N VAL A 83 -13.19 12.34 8.78
CA VAL A 83 -11.77 12.65 8.54
C VAL A 83 -10.88 11.71 9.35
N ASP A 84 -11.16 11.56 10.66
CA ASP A 84 -10.36 10.72 11.55
C ASP A 84 -10.38 9.25 11.07
N THR A 85 -11.55 8.72 10.72
CA THR A 85 -11.72 7.37 10.18
C THR A 85 -10.94 7.18 8.86
N ARG A 86 -10.99 8.15 7.94
CA ARG A 86 -10.26 8.09 6.67
C ARG A 86 -8.76 8.21 6.87
N GLN A 87 -8.31 8.98 7.85
CA GLN A 87 -6.89 9.04 8.21
C GLN A 87 -6.36 7.70 8.73
N GLU A 88 -7.14 6.98 9.53
CA GLU A 88 -6.78 5.62 9.97
C GLU A 88 -6.70 4.66 8.79
N ALA A 89 -7.61 4.75 7.82
CA ALA A 89 -7.56 3.96 6.60
C ALA A 89 -6.29 4.24 5.77
N VAL A 90 -5.85 5.49 5.67
CA VAL A 90 -4.58 5.84 5.02
C VAL A 90 -3.38 5.20 5.74
N ARG A 91 -3.35 5.26 7.07
CA ARG A 91 -2.28 4.61 7.85
C ARG A 91 -2.23 3.10 7.62
N ALA A 92 -3.40 2.44 7.66
CA ALA A 92 -3.49 1.00 7.40
C ALA A 92 -3.03 0.64 5.97
N ALA A 93 -3.38 1.44 4.98
CA ALA A 93 -2.94 1.25 3.59
C ALA A 93 -1.43 1.47 3.41
N LEU A 94 -0.83 2.44 4.12
CA LEU A 94 0.61 2.65 4.17
C LEU A 94 1.34 1.45 4.76
N ASP A 95 0.86 0.92 5.88
CA ASP A 95 1.44 -0.27 6.53
C ASP A 95 1.37 -1.48 5.61
N GLU A 96 0.26 -1.67 4.91
CA GLU A 96 0.10 -2.77 3.96
C GLU A 96 1.04 -2.63 2.75
N ARG A 97 1.19 -1.44 2.20
CA ARG A 97 2.16 -1.17 1.13
C ARG A 97 3.59 -1.51 1.58
N GLU A 98 4.00 -1.14 2.79
CA GLU A 98 5.34 -1.45 3.29
C GLU A 98 5.54 -2.97 3.49
N ARG A 99 4.52 -3.69 3.99
CA ARG A 99 4.57 -5.16 4.11
C ARG A 99 4.72 -5.83 2.75
N THR A 100 3.91 -5.43 1.78
CA THR A 100 3.95 -6.01 0.42
C THR A 100 5.24 -5.66 -0.31
N ARG A 101 5.79 -4.45 -0.12
CA ARG A 101 7.11 -4.06 -0.61
C ARG A 101 8.22 -4.95 -0.03
N GLY A 102 8.16 -5.22 1.28
CA GLY A 102 9.08 -6.15 1.93
C GLY A 102 8.96 -7.59 1.42
N ALA A 103 7.73 -8.05 1.14
CA ALA A 103 7.49 -9.37 0.55
C ALA A 103 8.08 -9.48 -0.86
N LEU A 104 7.91 -8.48 -1.71
CA LEU A 104 8.52 -8.43 -3.04
C LEU A 104 10.04 -8.44 -2.97
N ALA A 105 10.62 -7.66 -2.04
CA ALA A 105 12.08 -7.65 -1.84
C ALA A 105 12.61 -9.03 -1.45
N ARG A 106 11.92 -9.75 -0.57
CA ARG A 106 12.27 -11.14 -0.20
C ARG A 106 12.16 -12.10 -1.39
N ALA A 107 11.05 -12.06 -2.13
CA ALA A 107 10.85 -12.91 -3.31
C ALA A 107 11.97 -12.70 -4.34
N ARG A 108 12.34 -11.47 -4.62
CA ARG A 108 13.47 -11.13 -5.52
C ARG A 108 14.82 -11.64 -5.00
N ALA A 109 15.07 -11.51 -3.69
CA ALA A 109 16.31 -12.02 -3.09
C ALA A 109 16.40 -13.56 -3.19
N GLU A 110 15.31 -14.27 -2.99
CA GLU A 110 15.22 -15.72 -3.14
C GLU A 110 15.43 -16.15 -4.60
N ALA A 111 14.79 -15.50 -5.57
CA ALA A 111 14.98 -15.76 -6.99
C ALA A 111 16.46 -15.57 -7.38
N LYS A 112 17.09 -14.49 -6.95
CA LYS A 112 18.51 -14.20 -7.20
C LYS A 112 19.45 -15.20 -6.52
N ALA A 113 19.08 -15.75 -5.36
CA ALA A 113 19.86 -16.79 -4.69
C ALA A 113 19.87 -18.09 -5.52
N ILE A 114 18.73 -18.47 -6.09
CA ILE A 114 18.61 -19.63 -6.97
C ILE A 114 19.44 -19.45 -8.25
N GLU A 115 19.37 -18.27 -8.88
CA GLU A 115 20.20 -17.98 -10.06
C GLU A 115 21.71 -18.14 -9.77
N ARG A 116 22.16 -17.62 -8.63
CA ARG A 116 23.55 -17.78 -8.20
C ARG A 116 23.92 -19.24 -8.00
N HIS A 117 23.08 -19.99 -7.29
CA HIS A 117 23.31 -21.41 -7.06
C HIS A 117 23.36 -22.22 -8.37
N GLU A 118 22.48 -21.94 -9.33
CA GLU A 118 22.55 -22.54 -10.66
C GLU A 118 23.85 -22.23 -11.40
N ALA A 119 24.30 -20.99 -11.34
CA ALA A 119 25.55 -20.57 -11.99
C ALA A 119 26.76 -21.31 -11.38
N GLU A 120 26.82 -21.39 -10.05
CA GLU A 120 27.86 -22.13 -9.33
C GLU A 120 27.84 -23.64 -9.65
N TRP A 121 26.65 -24.24 -9.69
CA TRP A 121 26.48 -25.64 -10.04
C TRP A 121 26.96 -25.94 -11.46
N ARG A 122 26.56 -25.11 -12.44
CA ARG A 122 26.99 -25.22 -13.84
C ARG A 122 28.51 -25.03 -13.97
N ALA A 123 29.08 -24.09 -13.23
CA ALA A 123 30.53 -23.90 -13.20
C ALA A 123 31.25 -25.12 -12.59
N GLY A 124 30.67 -25.74 -11.56
CA GLY A 124 31.20 -26.98 -10.98
C GLY A 124 31.18 -28.16 -11.95
N LEU A 125 30.07 -28.29 -12.71
CA LEU A 125 29.99 -29.34 -13.75
C LEU A 125 31.04 -29.14 -14.84
N ARG A 126 31.23 -27.90 -15.32
CA ARG A 126 32.26 -27.60 -16.33
C ARG A 126 33.67 -27.93 -15.84
N ARG A 127 34.00 -27.58 -14.58
CA ARG A 127 35.29 -27.92 -13.98
C ARG A 127 35.50 -29.42 -13.87
N LYS A 128 34.46 -30.19 -13.50
CA LYS A 128 34.54 -31.67 -13.44
C LYS A 128 34.72 -32.29 -14.83
N ALA A 129 34.04 -31.74 -15.86
CA ALA A 129 34.20 -32.21 -17.24
C ALA A 129 35.63 -31.97 -17.76
N ALA A 130 36.14 -30.72 -17.59
CA ALA A 130 37.50 -30.39 -17.99
C ALA A 130 38.57 -31.29 -17.32
N LYS A 131 38.43 -31.57 -16.00
CA LYS A 131 39.34 -32.47 -15.29
C LYS A 131 39.28 -33.89 -15.86
N ARG A 132 38.11 -34.41 -16.22
CA ARG A 132 38.01 -35.74 -16.85
C ARG A 132 38.69 -35.78 -18.22
N GLU A 133 38.53 -34.72 -19.02
CA GLU A 133 39.22 -34.61 -20.32
C GLU A 133 40.73 -34.55 -20.16
N GLU A 134 41.25 -33.87 -19.14
CA GLU A 134 42.69 -33.86 -18.80
C GLU A 134 43.17 -35.24 -18.36
N ASP A 135 42.45 -35.90 -17.44
CA ASP A 135 42.80 -37.24 -16.94
C ASP A 135 42.79 -38.28 -18.11
N GLU A 136 41.80 -38.19 -19.04
CA GLU A 136 41.75 -39.07 -20.23
C GLU A 136 42.86 -38.76 -21.26
N ALA A 137 43.31 -37.52 -21.35
CA ALA A 137 44.42 -37.13 -22.21
C ALA A 137 45.78 -37.63 -21.71
N ASP A 138 45.97 -37.63 -20.39
CA ASP A 138 47.21 -38.14 -19.74
C ASP A 138 47.32 -39.68 -19.79
N ASP A 139 46.18 -40.41 -19.81
CA ASP A 139 46.14 -41.88 -19.85
C ASP A 139 46.32 -42.48 -21.27
N ARG A 140 46.47 -41.65 -22.33
CA ARG A 140 46.72 -42.11 -23.70
C ARG A 140 48.19 -42.56 -23.82
N PRO A 141 48.47 -43.88 -24.06
CA PRO A 141 49.81 -44.32 -24.28
C PRO A 141 50.40 -43.67 -25.52
N ARG A 142 51.65 -43.21 -25.36
CA ARG A 142 52.47 -42.65 -26.47
C ARG A 142 52.84 -43.70 -27.50
#